data_805c8060000d1dd51e1d65a4bb77a356
#
_entry.id   805c8060000d1dd51e1d65a4bb77a356
#
_cell.length_a   1.000
_cell.length_b   1.000
_cell.length_c   1.000
_cell.angle_alpha   90.00
_cell.angle_beta   90.00
_cell.angle_gamma   90.00
#
_symmetry.space_group_name_H-M   'P 1'
#
loop_
_entity.id
_entity.type
_entity.pdbx_description
1 polymer ?
#
loop_
_entity_poly.entity_id
_entity_poly.type
_entity_poly.pdbx_seq_one_letter_code
_entity_poly.pdbx_strand_id
1 'polypeptide(L)' 'MDGNKTTASSVLSVLKNKLAQSKADAEKYQEETEELRAKLTAETSKVDQAELEARSLERRIQLLEDNLRFEQIT' A
#
# COMPACT_ATOMS: atom_id res chain seq x y z
N MET A 1 -28.04 47.98 -1.83
CA MET A 1 -26.58 47.96 -1.70
C MET A 1 -26.09 46.94 -0.67
N ASP A 2 -26.76 46.84 0.45
CA ASP A 2 -26.36 45.86 1.47
C ASP A 2 -26.51 44.41 1.02
N GLY A 3 -27.48 44.10 0.15
CA GLY A 3 -27.69 42.77 -0.40
C GLY A 3 -26.51 42.27 -1.22
N ASN A 4 -25.83 43.13 -1.98
CA ASN A 4 -24.67 42.73 -2.77
C ASN A 4 -23.44 42.39 -1.89
N LYS A 5 -23.23 43.15 -0.82
CA LYS A 5 -22.16 42.90 0.12
C LYS A 5 -22.41 41.60 0.89
N THR A 6 -23.64 41.34 1.29
CA THR A 6 -24.04 40.11 1.98
C THR A 6 -23.88 38.92 1.06
N THR A 7 -24.27 39.02 -0.20
CA THR A 7 -24.12 37.95 -1.19
C THR A 7 -22.64 37.65 -1.47
N ALA A 8 -21.82 38.68 -1.66
CA ALA A 8 -20.38 38.52 -1.87
C ALA A 8 -19.71 37.91 -0.65
N SER A 9 -20.09 38.32 0.55
CA SER A 9 -19.59 37.76 1.79
C SER A 9 -19.98 36.27 1.96
N SER A 10 -21.21 35.90 1.58
CA SER A 10 -21.70 34.53 1.60
C SER A 10 -20.95 33.67 0.59
N VAL A 11 -20.69 34.16 -0.61
CA VAL A 11 -19.93 33.48 -1.65
C VAL A 11 -18.50 33.25 -1.19
N LEU A 12 -17.85 34.25 -0.62
CA LEU A 12 -16.51 34.12 -0.07
C LEU A 12 -16.45 33.11 1.05
N SER A 13 -17.43 33.08 1.94
CA SER A 13 -17.53 32.12 3.01
C SER A 13 -17.64 30.70 2.47
N VAL A 14 -18.49 30.48 1.47
CA VAL A 14 -18.65 29.18 0.81
C VAL A 14 -17.35 28.75 0.14
N LEU A 15 -16.69 29.65 -0.56
CA LEU A 15 -15.40 29.35 -1.22
C LEU A 15 -14.31 28.97 -0.21
N LYS A 16 -14.24 29.72 0.89
CA LYS A 16 -13.28 29.39 1.97
C LYS A 16 -13.54 28.03 2.56
N ASN A 17 -14.82 27.71 2.80
CA ASN A 17 -15.21 26.41 3.33
C ASN A 17 -14.87 25.28 2.36
N LYS A 18 -15.16 25.47 1.08
CA LYS A 18 -14.82 24.48 0.04
C LYS A 18 -13.31 24.28 -0.08
N LEU A 19 -12.55 25.37 -0.02
CA LEU A 19 -11.09 25.30 -0.08
C LEU A 19 -10.53 24.55 1.13
N ALA A 20 -11.03 24.87 2.33
CA ALA A 20 -10.62 24.18 3.55
C ALA A 20 -10.96 22.67 3.49
N GLN A 21 -12.15 22.34 2.98
CA GLN A 21 -12.57 20.95 2.81
C GLN A 21 -11.71 20.21 1.80
N SER A 22 -11.43 20.83 0.65
CA SER A 22 -10.54 20.24 -0.36
C SER A 22 -9.14 19.99 0.19
N LYS A 23 -8.64 20.91 0.97
CA LYS A 23 -7.32 20.79 1.59
C LYS A 23 -7.31 19.66 2.61
N ALA A 24 -8.34 19.57 3.44
CA ALA A 24 -8.48 18.49 4.42
C ALA A 24 -8.60 17.13 3.73
N ASP A 25 -9.38 17.05 2.64
CA ASP A 25 -9.53 15.83 1.85
C ASP A 25 -8.21 15.42 1.20
N ALA A 26 -7.45 16.37 0.67
CA ALA A 26 -6.15 16.10 0.09
C ALA A 26 -5.17 15.53 1.10
N GLU A 27 -5.13 16.10 2.30
CA GLU A 27 -4.29 15.61 3.40
C GLU A 27 -4.70 14.20 3.83
N LYS A 28 -5.99 13.95 3.94
CA LYS A 28 -6.54 12.64 4.29
C LYS A 28 -6.14 11.59 3.25
N TYR A 29 -6.32 11.87 1.98
CA TYR A 29 -5.99 10.93 0.91
C TYR A 29 -4.48 10.71 0.82
N GLN A 30 -3.68 11.72 1.10
CA GLN A 30 -2.24 11.58 1.15
C GLN A 30 -1.82 10.62 2.27
N GLU A 31 -2.39 10.77 3.46
CA GLU A 31 -2.13 9.87 4.60
C GLU A 31 -2.56 8.44 4.27
N GLU A 32 -3.75 8.26 3.69
CA GLU A 32 -4.25 6.95 3.27
C GLU A 32 -3.32 6.30 2.23
N THR A 33 -2.82 7.09 1.29
CA THR A 33 -1.90 6.62 0.27
C THR A 33 -0.59 6.16 0.89
N GLU A 34 -0.04 6.91 1.82
CA GLU A 34 1.19 6.55 2.54
C GLU A 34 1.02 5.27 3.34
N GLU A 35 -0.11 5.12 4.04
CA GLU A 35 -0.46 3.90 4.75
C GLU A 35 -0.55 2.69 3.83
N LEU A 36 -1.25 2.84 2.72
CA LEU A 36 -1.41 1.75 1.74
C LEU A 36 -0.07 1.36 1.12
N ARG A 37 0.78 2.33 0.84
CA ARG A 37 2.13 2.06 0.34
C ARG A 37 2.97 1.28 1.35
N ALA A 38 2.89 1.66 2.61
CA ALA A 38 3.60 0.95 3.67
C ALA A 38 3.11 -0.49 3.82
N LYS A 39 1.79 -0.71 3.76
CA LYS A 39 1.19 -2.04 3.79
C LYS A 39 1.62 -2.87 2.59
N LEU A 40 1.61 -2.26 1.41
CA LEU A 40 2.03 -2.94 0.19
C LEU A 40 3.50 -3.35 0.25
N THR A 41 4.38 -2.49 0.73
CA THR A 41 5.79 -2.80 0.91
C THR A 41 5.98 -3.96 1.89
N ALA A 42 5.24 -3.96 3.00
CA ALA A 42 5.29 -5.04 3.98
C ALA A 42 4.82 -6.37 3.39
N GLU A 43 3.71 -6.36 2.64
CA GLU A 43 3.19 -7.57 2.00
C GLU A 43 4.12 -8.09 0.92
N THR A 44 4.71 -7.21 0.11
CA THR A 44 5.70 -7.58 -0.91
C THR A 44 6.91 -8.24 -0.27
N SER A 45 7.38 -7.71 0.86
CA SER A 45 8.49 -8.29 1.60
C SER A 45 8.17 -9.70 2.11
N LYS A 46 6.94 -9.93 2.58
CA LYS A 46 6.48 -11.26 3.02
C LYS A 46 6.44 -12.24 1.86
N VAL A 47 5.96 -11.82 0.71
CA VAL A 47 5.92 -12.65 -0.50
C VAL A 47 7.34 -13.03 -0.93
N ASP A 48 8.24 -12.07 -0.98
CA ASP A 48 9.64 -12.32 -1.32
C ASP A 48 10.29 -13.34 -0.36
N GLN A 49 10.02 -13.20 0.93
CA GLN A 49 10.50 -14.12 1.94
C GLN A 49 9.95 -15.54 1.73
N ALA A 50 8.64 -15.64 1.48
CA ALA A 50 7.98 -16.92 1.22
C ALA A 50 8.54 -17.58 -0.04
N GLU A 51 8.82 -16.82 -1.08
CA GLU A 51 9.42 -17.34 -2.31
C GLU A 51 10.83 -17.87 -2.07
N LEU A 52 11.64 -17.19 -1.27
CA LEU A 52 12.97 -17.64 -0.91
C LEU A 52 12.91 -18.96 -0.12
N GLU A 53 11.99 -19.05 0.83
CA GLU A 53 11.77 -20.27 1.60
C GLU A 53 11.32 -21.43 0.73
N ALA A 54 10.41 -21.18 -0.21
CA ALA A 54 9.94 -22.19 -1.15
C ALA A 54 11.09 -22.73 -2.01
N ARG A 55 11.93 -21.86 -2.54
CA ARG A 55 13.11 -22.27 -3.32
C ARG A 55 14.10 -23.08 -2.49
N SER A 56 14.30 -22.69 -1.24
CA SER A 56 15.17 -23.42 -0.33
C SER A 56 14.64 -24.83 -0.08
N LEU A 57 13.34 -24.96 0.15
CA LEU A 57 12.69 -26.26 0.35
C LEU A 57 12.74 -27.11 -0.92
N GLU A 58 12.54 -26.55 -2.08
CA GLU A 58 12.66 -27.25 -3.37
C GLU A 58 14.04 -27.84 -3.55
N ARG A 59 15.09 -27.07 -3.22
CA ARG A 59 16.47 -27.56 -3.27
C ARG A 59 16.72 -28.73 -2.32
N ARG A 60 16.17 -28.64 -1.10
CA ARG A 60 16.29 -29.71 -0.12
C ARG A 60 15.60 -30.99 -0.59
N ILE A 61 14.41 -30.83 -1.17
CA ILE A 61 13.69 -31.97 -1.74
C ILE A 61 14.49 -32.59 -2.86
N GLN A 62 15.05 -31.80 -3.74
CA GLN A 62 15.87 -32.29 -4.85
C GLN A 62 17.09 -33.03 -4.35
N LEU A 63 17.78 -32.52 -3.33
CA LEU A 63 18.94 -33.19 -2.73
C LEU A 63 18.56 -34.52 -2.08
N LEU A 64 17.43 -34.56 -1.38
CA LEU A 64 16.94 -35.80 -0.77
C LEU A 64 16.55 -36.82 -1.81
N GLU A 65 15.91 -36.42 -2.88
CA GLU A 65 15.56 -37.30 -4.01
C GLU A 65 16.84 -37.88 -4.66
N ASP A 66 17.83 -37.04 -4.89
CA ASP A 66 19.10 -37.47 -5.45
C ASP A 66 19.83 -38.46 -4.52
N ASN A 67 19.83 -38.21 -3.24
CA ASN A 67 20.41 -39.11 -2.23
C ASN A 67 19.68 -40.44 -2.21
N LEU A 68 18.36 -40.44 -2.26
CA LEU A 68 17.56 -41.66 -2.31
C LEU A 68 17.85 -42.48 -3.56
N ARG A 69 17.98 -41.86 -4.71
CA ARG A 69 18.34 -42.50 -5.97
C ARG A 69 19.74 -43.14 -5.86
N PHE A 70 20.68 -42.42 -5.29
CA PHE A 70 22.05 -42.90 -5.08
C PHE A 70 22.07 -44.13 -4.19
N GLU A 71 21.35 -44.12 -3.08
CA GLU A 71 21.23 -45.24 -2.17
C GLU A 71 20.56 -46.45 -2.83
N GLN A 72 19.60 -46.26 -3.69
CA GLN A 72 18.92 -47.33 -4.43
C GLN A 72 19.82 -47.99 -5.47
N ILE A 73 20.77 -47.27 -6.03
CA ILE A 73 21.71 -47.78 -7.02
C ILE A 73 22.81 -48.61 -6.35
N THR A 74 23.18 -48.23 -5.16
CA THR A 74 24.20 -48.93 -4.40
C THR A 74 23.63 -50.07 -3.58
#